data_c2964d26bf2a1a2ef54f134b7cf92f66
#
_entry.id   c2964d26bf2a1a2ef54f134b7cf92f66
#
_cell.length_a   1.000
_cell.length_b   1.000
_cell.length_c   1.000
_cell.angle_alpha   90.00
_cell.angle_beta   90.00
_cell.angle_gamma   90.00
#
_symmetry.space_group_name_H-M   'P 1'
#
loop_
_entity.id
_entity.type
_entity.pdbx_description
1 polymer ?
#
loop_
_entity_poly.entity_id
_entity_poly.type
_entity_poly.pdbx_seq_one_letter_code
_entity_poly.pdbx_strand_id
1 'polypeptide(L)' 'MEGWEIRLIDEKEILGFRIDRLAKFLDKNKDVENFNLLARQLVVMQEYYDILVKRIEKAGLLK' A
#
# COMPACT_ATOMS: atom_id res chain seq x y z
N MET A 1 14.25 -4.56 18.52
CA MET A 1 13.42 -3.63 17.73
C MET A 1 12.16 -3.29 18.52
N GLU A 2 11.81 -2.03 18.56
CA GLU A 2 10.62 -1.60 19.28
C GLU A 2 9.36 -2.08 18.57
N GLY A 3 8.27 -2.25 19.32
CA GLY A 3 7.02 -2.75 18.74
C GLY A 3 6.47 -1.89 17.61
N TRP A 4 6.60 -0.56 17.68
CA TRP A 4 6.10 0.33 16.65
C TRP A 4 6.87 0.14 15.33
N GLU A 5 8.15 -0.20 15.41
CA GLU A 5 8.97 -0.43 14.21
C GLU A 5 8.51 -1.69 13.48
N ILE A 6 8.24 -2.75 14.22
CA ILE A 6 7.75 -3.99 13.66
C ILE A 6 6.39 -3.75 13.00
N ARG A 7 5.50 -3.04 13.69
CA ARG A 7 4.18 -2.74 13.13
C ARG A 7 4.26 -1.89 11.88
N LEU A 8 5.21 -0.96 11.83
CA LEU A 8 5.39 -0.11 10.67
C LEU A 8 5.80 -0.93 9.44
N ILE A 9 6.75 -1.83 9.62
CA ILE A 9 7.19 -2.72 8.54
C ILE A 9 6.07 -3.64 8.10
N ASP A 10 5.35 -4.23 9.05
CA ASP A 10 4.24 -5.13 8.75
C ASP A 10 3.14 -4.39 7.99
N GLU A 11 2.81 -3.17 8.40
CA GLU A 11 1.79 -2.38 7.72
C GLU A 11 2.18 -2.10 6.28
N LYS A 12 3.46 -1.76 6.04
CA LYS A 12 3.95 -1.54 4.69
C LYS A 12 3.78 -2.80 3.83
N GLU A 13 4.15 -3.96 4.37
CA GLU A 13 4.07 -5.21 3.61
C GLU A 13 2.63 -5.61 3.32
N ILE A 14 1.76 -5.49 4.31
CA ILE A 14 0.34 -5.82 4.13
C ILE A 14 -0.28 -4.88 3.10
N LEU A 15 0.03 -3.59 3.19
CA LEU A 15 -0.48 -2.62 2.25
C LEU A 15 0.02 -2.92 0.84
N GLY A 16 1.29 -3.31 0.70
CA GLY A 16 1.85 -3.69 -0.59
C GLY A 16 1.09 -4.84 -1.24
N PHE A 17 0.73 -5.85 -0.46
CA PHE A 17 -0.09 -6.97 -0.97
C PHE A 17 -1.46 -6.49 -1.41
N ARG A 18 -2.08 -5.62 -0.64
CA ARG A 18 -3.41 -5.10 -0.98
C ARG A 18 -3.38 -4.28 -2.25
N ILE A 19 -2.34 -3.47 -2.44
CA ILE A 19 -2.15 -2.69 -3.66
C ILE A 19 -2.02 -3.62 -4.86
N ASP A 20 -1.19 -4.64 -4.75
CA ASP A 20 -0.97 -5.59 -5.84
C ASP A 20 -2.26 -6.31 -6.22
N ARG A 21 -3.01 -6.77 -5.22
CA ARG A 21 -4.26 -7.48 -5.46
C ARG A 21 -5.31 -6.59 -6.11
N LEU A 22 -5.43 -5.35 -5.64
CA LEU A 22 -6.40 -4.41 -6.21
C LEU A 22 -6.01 -4.03 -7.63
N ALA A 23 -4.72 -3.79 -7.88
CA ALA A 23 -4.24 -3.46 -9.21
C ALA A 23 -4.55 -4.59 -10.19
N LYS A 24 -4.30 -5.83 -9.80
CA LYS A 24 -4.60 -6.99 -10.64
C LYS A 24 -6.09 -7.16 -10.88
N PHE A 25 -6.88 -6.94 -9.85
CA PHE A 25 -8.33 -7.00 -9.97
C PHE A 25 -8.84 -5.98 -10.99
N LEU A 26 -8.37 -4.74 -10.88
CA LEU A 26 -8.80 -3.67 -11.78
C LEU A 26 -8.34 -3.91 -13.22
N ASP A 27 -7.17 -4.49 -13.39
CA ASP A 27 -6.66 -4.81 -14.71
C ASP A 27 -7.56 -5.81 -15.44
N LYS A 28 -8.14 -6.75 -14.71
CA LYS A 28 -8.99 -7.80 -15.27
C LYS A 28 -10.47 -7.45 -15.30
N ASN A 29 -10.89 -6.45 -14.52
CA ASN A 29 -12.31 -6.15 -14.31
C ASN A 29 -12.60 -4.67 -14.57
N LYS A 30 -12.33 -4.24 -15.80
CA LYS A 30 -12.50 -2.81 -16.14
C LYS A 30 -13.96 -2.39 -16.24
N ASP A 31 -14.86 -3.35 -16.30
CA ASP A 31 -16.31 -3.09 -16.42
C ASP A 31 -17.02 -3.09 -15.07
N VAL A 32 -16.32 -3.31 -13.96
CA VAL A 32 -17.00 -3.44 -12.68
C VAL A 32 -17.64 -2.12 -12.29
N GLU A 33 -18.76 -2.23 -11.60
CA GLU A 33 -19.39 -1.08 -10.97
C GLU A 33 -18.40 -0.49 -9.98
N ASN A 34 -18.36 0.81 -9.87
CA ASN A 34 -17.44 1.52 -8.98
C ASN A 34 -15.96 1.44 -9.38
N PHE A 35 -15.69 1.09 -10.65
CA PHE A 35 -14.31 1.05 -11.13
C PHE A 35 -13.55 2.33 -10.80
N ASN A 36 -14.17 3.49 -11.03
CA ASN A 36 -13.52 4.77 -10.78
C ASN A 36 -13.16 4.98 -9.30
N LEU A 37 -14.06 4.55 -8.40
CA LEU A 37 -13.78 4.65 -6.97
C LEU A 37 -12.66 3.72 -6.56
N LEU A 38 -12.65 2.51 -7.10
CA LEU A 38 -11.60 1.53 -6.80
C LEU A 38 -10.24 1.98 -7.34
N ALA A 39 -10.23 2.58 -8.54
CA ALA A 39 -9.01 3.11 -9.12
C ALA A 39 -8.45 4.25 -8.26
N ARG A 40 -9.35 5.11 -7.76
CA ARG A 40 -8.93 6.18 -6.86
C ARG A 40 -8.40 5.63 -5.54
N GLN A 41 -9.05 4.60 -5.02
CA GLN A 41 -8.59 3.92 -3.81
C GLN A 41 -7.16 3.40 -4.02
N LEU A 42 -6.88 2.83 -5.18
CA LEU A 42 -5.54 2.33 -5.48
C LEU A 42 -4.51 3.46 -5.44
N VAL A 43 -4.82 4.62 -6.01
CA VAL A 43 -3.92 5.76 -5.99
C VAL A 43 -3.63 6.20 -4.56
N VAL A 44 -4.66 6.30 -3.73
CA VAL A 44 -4.50 6.70 -2.32
C VAL A 44 -3.68 5.67 -1.55
N MET A 45 -3.89 4.39 -1.82
CA MET A 45 -3.11 3.33 -1.19
C MET A 45 -1.64 3.42 -1.57
N GLN A 46 -1.33 3.76 -2.81
CA GLN A 46 0.04 3.92 -3.26
C GLN A 46 0.70 5.13 -2.59
N GLU A 47 -0.04 6.21 -2.41
CA GLU A 47 0.47 7.38 -1.70
C GLU A 47 0.77 7.04 -0.24
N TYR A 48 -0.11 6.30 0.40
CA TYR A 48 0.08 5.86 1.77
C TYR A 48 1.30 4.93 1.87
N TYR A 49 1.44 4.02 0.92
CA TYR A 49 2.60 3.13 0.86
C TYR A 49 3.90 3.94 0.80
N ASP A 50 3.95 4.96 -0.04
CA ASP A 50 5.12 5.82 -0.17
C ASP A 50 5.46 6.52 1.15
N ILE A 51 4.43 6.96 1.87
CA ILE A 51 4.64 7.58 3.19
C ILE A 51 5.24 6.57 4.17
N LEU A 52 4.73 5.34 4.16
CA LEU A 52 5.27 4.30 5.04
C LEU A 52 6.72 4.00 4.72
N VAL A 53 7.08 3.93 3.44
CA VAL A 53 8.47 3.72 3.03
C VAL A 53 9.36 4.84 3.54
N LYS A 54 8.91 6.08 3.40
CA LYS A 54 9.68 7.24 3.87
C LYS A 54 9.85 7.24 5.37
N ARG A 55 8.82 6.85 6.10
CA ARG A 55 8.90 6.74 7.56
C ARG A 55 9.90 5.68 7.97
N ILE A 56 9.90 4.55 7.26
CA ILE A 56 10.84 3.46 7.53
C ILE A 56 12.27 3.90 7.22
N GLU A 57 12.47 4.61 6.13
CA GLU A 57 13.80 5.14 5.78
C GLU A 57 14.31 6.10 6.85
N LYS A 58 13.44 7.02 7.30
CA LYS A 58 13.83 7.99 8.32
C LYS A 58 14.13 7.34 9.67
N ALA A 59 13.49 6.22 9.94
CA ALA A 59 13.75 5.46 11.17
C ALA A 59 15.00 4.58 11.05
N GLY A 60 15.63 4.53 9.87
CA GLY A 60 16.83 3.73 9.66
C GLY A 60 16.56 2.24 9.56
N LEU A 61 15.35 1.85 9.23
CA LEU A 61 14.94 0.44 9.16
C LEU A 61 15.16 -0.18 7.78
N LEU A 62 15.36 0.63 6.76
CA LEU A 62 15.73 0.18 5.42
C LEU A 62 17.21 0.46 5.19
N LYS A 63 17.85 -0.50 4.61
CA LYS A 63 19.27 -0.37 4.27
C LYS A 63 19.48 -0.59 2.79
#